data_8c4e5d1fd7dfbdf838721cba848a6a8e
#
_entry.id   8c4e5d1fd7dfbdf838721cba848a6a8e
#
_cell.length_a   1.000
_cell.length_b   1.000
_cell.length_c   1.000
_cell.angle_alpha   90.00
_cell.angle_beta   90.00
_cell.angle_gamma   90.00
#
_symmetry.space_group_name_H-M   'P 1'
#
loop_
_entity.id
_entity.type
_entity.pdbx_description
1 polymer ?
#
loop_
_entity_poly.entity_id
_entity_poly.type
_entity_poly.pdbx_seq_one_letter_code
_entity_poly.pdbx_strand_id
1 'polypeptide(L)'
;MSVNRSGYYKWKARQGKKNRYERDRELLTDLLQEVHAKHRSYGYHRLAAVVRKETGWAFSDNLAHKCCKYAGLKAKINHYRWRPPKGENKLFPNLVWNHWNAHKPLQLIASDMMVVQHKGKKFEWTYMLDTFNNEIISSHISFKQADNKPYYQCLEDLIEKTKEQKDPVILHTDQGSVYSSAAFYDAHKKYNIIRSMSRVATPTDNPKIEAINGWIKAEIYSEGWHRRYDSAEEMVAAFVEYFNTERPAYALNYKSPLQYKTEMGFV
;
A
#
# COMPACT_ATOMS: atom_id res chain seq x y z
N MET A 1 -24.90 -37.79 -35.53
CA MET A 1 -24.27 -38.06 -34.20
C MET A 1 -25.21 -38.94 -33.39
N SER A 2 -24.78 -40.16 -33.01
CA SER A 2 -25.57 -41.02 -32.13
C SER A 2 -25.32 -40.62 -30.68
N VAL A 3 -26.30 -40.03 -30.04
CA VAL A 3 -26.24 -39.65 -28.60
C VAL A 3 -26.52 -40.89 -27.78
N ASN A 4 -25.62 -41.22 -26.84
CA ASN A 4 -25.82 -42.32 -25.92
C ASN A 4 -27.05 -42.04 -25.05
N ARG A 5 -28.02 -42.96 -25.09
CA ARG A 5 -29.31 -42.86 -24.39
C ARG A 5 -29.16 -42.63 -22.88
N SER A 6 -28.24 -43.33 -22.21
CA SER A 6 -27.99 -43.12 -20.79
C SER A 6 -27.35 -41.75 -20.49
N GLY A 7 -26.52 -41.23 -21.38
CA GLY A 7 -25.93 -39.90 -21.27
C GLY A 7 -27.00 -38.81 -21.38
N TYR A 8 -27.94 -38.97 -22.32
CA TYR A 8 -29.04 -38.03 -22.48
C TYR A 8 -29.93 -37.94 -21.22
N TYR A 9 -30.35 -39.08 -20.67
CA TYR A 9 -31.20 -39.07 -19.46
C TYR A 9 -30.46 -38.53 -18.23
N LYS A 10 -29.16 -38.82 -18.07
CA LYS A 10 -28.32 -38.18 -17.00
C LYS A 10 -28.20 -36.67 -17.19
N TRP A 11 -28.05 -36.19 -18.42
CA TRP A 11 -28.04 -34.77 -18.74
C TRP A 11 -29.40 -34.13 -18.44
N LYS A 12 -30.50 -34.73 -18.90
CA LYS A 12 -31.88 -34.28 -18.67
C LYS A 12 -32.22 -34.20 -17.17
N ALA A 13 -31.81 -35.17 -16.37
CA ALA A 13 -32.04 -35.21 -14.91
C ALA A 13 -31.24 -34.12 -14.14
N ARG A 14 -30.19 -33.57 -14.75
CA ARG A 14 -29.38 -32.48 -14.20
C ARG A 14 -29.84 -31.10 -14.62
N GLN A 15 -30.73 -30.99 -15.61
CA GLN A 15 -31.23 -29.69 -16.05
C GLN A 15 -31.98 -28.99 -14.91
N GLY A 16 -31.63 -27.70 -14.69
CA GLY A 16 -32.18 -26.90 -13.61
C GLY A 16 -31.62 -27.17 -12.21
N LYS A 17 -30.72 -28.14 -12.06
CA LYS A 17 -30.05 -28.43 -10.77
C LYS A 17 -28.61 -27.92 -10.81
N LYS A 18 -28.31 -26.96 -9.94
CA LYS A 18 -26.94 -26.49 -9.76
C LYS A 18 -26.09 -27.60 -9.12
N ASN A 19 -24.94 -27.89 -9.72
CA ASN A 19 -23.97 -28.79 -9.12
C ASN A 19 -23.23 -28.10 -7.94
N ARG A 20 -22.45 -28.87 -7.14
CA ARG A 20 -21.70 -28.35 -6.01
C ARG A 20 -20.77 -27.19 -6.41
N TYR A 21 -20.05 -27.33 -7.52
CA TYR A 21 -19.10 -26.30 -8.00
C TYR A 21 -19.80 -25.00 -8.43
N GLU A 22 -21.01 -25.08 -8.94
CA GLU A 22 -21.82 -23.91 -9.28
C GLU A 22 -22.28 -23.16 -8.04
N ARG A 23 -22.75 -23.91 -7.02
CA ARG A 23 -23.13 -23.31 -5.72
C ARG A 23 -21.93 -22.68 -5.01
N ASP A 24 -20.79 -23.38 -4.98
CA ASP A 24 -19.56 -22.85 -4.37
C ASP A 24 -19.09 -21.57 -5.09
N ARG A 25 -19.21 -21.49 -6.43
CA ARG A 25 -18.88 -20.28 -7.19
C ARG A 25 -19.83 -19.13 -6.89
N GLU A 26 -21.13 -19.37 -6.78
CA GLU A 26 -22.12 -18.36 -6.43
C GLU A 26 -21.81 -17.81 -5.04
N LEU A 27 -21.68 -18.67 -4.03
CA LEU A 27 -21.35 -18.27 -2.68
C LEU A 27 -20.05 -17.46 -2.61
N LEU A 28 -19.01 -17.94 -3.30
CA LEU A 28 -17.74 -17.20 -3.35
C LEU A 28 -17.90 -15.84 -4.05
N THR A 29 -18.71 -15.77 -5.09
CA THR A 29 -18.97 -14.52 -5.81
C THR A 29 -19.66 -13.51 -4.90
N ASP A 30 -20.68 -13.92 -4.15
CA ASP A 30 -21.40 -13.07 -3.20
C ASP A 30 -20.45 -12.54 -2.10
N LEU A 31 -19.64 -13.39 -1.50
CA LEU A 31 -18.64 -12.99 -0.50
C LEU A 31 -17.63 -11.99 -1.08
N LEU A 32 -17.14 -12.25 -2.29
CA LEU A 32 -16.21 -11.31 -2.96
C LEU A 32 -16.89 -9.97 -3.28
N GLN A 33 -18.18 -9.95 -3.61
CA GLN A 33 -18.95 -8.73 -3.83
C GLN A 33 -19.12 -7.92 -2.54
N GLU A 34 -19.44 -8.58 -1.43
CA GLU A 34 -19.57 -7.94 -0.12
C GLU A 34 -18.26 -7.26 0.31
N VAL A 35 -17.13 -7.96 0.19
CA VAL A 35 -15.81 -7.39 0.49
C VAL A 35 -15.49 -6.26 -0.49
N HIS A 36 -15.78 -6.41 -1.79
CA HIS A 36 -15.54 -5.36 -2.77
C HIS A 36 -16.42 -4.12 -2.57
N ALA A 37 -17.63 -4.28 -2.03
CA ALA A 37 -18.49 -3.15 -1.70
C ALA A 37 -17.86 -2.27 -0.59
N LYS A 38 -17.16 -2.89 0.36
CA LYS A 38 -16.41 -2.20 1.42
C LYS A 38 -15.07 -1.63 0.91
N HIS A 39 -14.38 -2.37 0.02
CA HIS A 39 -13.01 -2.08 -0.43
C HIS A 39 -12.90 -2.06 -1.96
N ARG A 40 -13.42 -0.99 -2.59
CA ARG A 40 -13.50 -0.88 -4.05
C ARG A 40 -12.15 -0.83 -4.79
N SER A 41 -11.07 -0.52 -4.09
CA SER A 41 -9.70 -0.53 -4.64
C SER A 41 -9.05 -1.92 -4.67
N TYR A 42 -9.65 -2.93 -3.99
CA TYR A 42 -9.08 -4.26 -3.91
C TYR A 42 -9.27 -5.04 -5.22
N GLY A 43 -8.16 -5.57 -5.75
CA GLY A 43 -8.19 -6.58 -6.80
C GLY A 43 -8.48 -7.98 -6.21
N TYR A 44 -8.71 -8.96 -7.09
CA TYR A 44 -9.14 -10.30 -6.70
C TYR A 44 -8.22 -11.00 -5.69
N HIS A 45 -6.91 -10.75 -5.69
CA HIS A 45 -5.98 -11.31 -4.70
C HIS A 45 -6.29 -10.84 -3.28
N ARG A 46 -6.50 -9.51 -3.09
CA ARG A 46 -6.84 -8.96 -1.77
C ARG A 46 -8.24 -9.37 -1.34
N LEU A 47 -9.21 -9.34 -2.25
CA LEU A 47 -10.57 -9.82 -1.98
C LEU A 47 -10.55 -11.27 -1.52
N ALA A 48 -9.80 -12.14 -2.21
CA ALA A 48 -9.65 -13.54 -1.85
C ALA A 48 -8.97 -13.73 -0.48
N ALA A 49 -7.96 -12.90 -0.17
CA ALA A 49 -7.28 -12.96 1.13
C ALA A 49 -8.22 -12.61 2.28
N VAL A 50 -9.05 -11.57 2.13
CA VAL A 50 -10.04 -11.18 3.13
C VAL A 50 -11.08 -12.28 3.33
N VAL A 51 -11.67 -12.80 2.24
CA VAL A 51 -12.68 -13.87 2.34
C VAL A 51 -12.11 -15.12 3.02
N ARG A 52 -10.87 -15.53 2.70
CA ARG A 52 -10.21 -16.67 3.37
C ARG A 52 -10.04 -16.41 4.86
N LYS A 53 -9.61 -15.19 5.24
CA LYS A 53 -9.43 -14.79 6.64
C LYS A 53 -10.74 -14.82 7.41
N GLU A 54 -11.81 -14.29 6.84
CA GLU A 54 -13.12 -14.19 7.49
C GLU A 54 -13.86 -15.51 7.59
N THR A 55 -13.75 -16.36 6.54
CA THR A 55 -14.55 -17.59 6.45
C THR A 55 -13.77 -18.88 6.79
N GLY A 56 -12.45 -18.84 6.80
CA GLY A 56 -11.60 -20.04 6.88
C GLY A 56 -11.66 -20.93 5.62
N TRP A 57 -12.37 -20.51 4.57
CA TRP A 57 -12.57 -21.32 3.37
C TRP A 57 -11.33 -21.30 2.47
N ALA A 58 -10.74 -22.48 2.20
CA ALA A 58 -9.60 -22.64 1.31
C ALA A 58 -10.07 -22.74 -0.17
N PHE A 59 -9.71 -21.77 -0.99
CA PHE A 59 -9.94 -21.75 -2.45
C PHE A 59 -8.75 -21.11 -3.17
N SER A 60 -8.59 -21.38 -4.47
CA SER A 60 -7.49 -20.86 -5.26
C SER A 60 -7.75 -19.41 -5.74
N ASP A 61 -6.67 -18.63 -5.93
CA ASP A 61 -6.75 -17.29 -6.53
C ASP A 61 -7.33 -17.31 -7.95
N ASN A 62 -7.10 -18.39 -8.70
CA ASN A 62 -7.68 -18.57 -10.02
C ASN A 62 -9.21 -18.68 -9.97
N LEU A 63 -9.76 -19.34 -8.96
CA LEU A 63 -11.21 -19.40 -8.76
C LEU A 63 -11.76 -18.01 -8.40
N ALA A 64 -11.11 -17.31 -7.47
CA ALA A 64 -11.48 -15.94 -7.12
C ALA A 64 -11.44 -14.99 -8.33
N HIS A 65 -10.40 -15.08 -9.16
CA HIS A 65 -10.30 -14.29 -10.40
C HIS A 65 -11.47 -14.55 -11.35
N LYS A 66 -11.83 -15.84 -11.55
CA LYS A 66 -12.98 -16.21 -12.41
C LYS A 66 -14.29 -15.68 -11.85
N CYS A 67 -14.52 -15.76 -10.54
CA CYS A 67 -15.70 -15.20 -9.88
C CYS A 67 -15.76 -13.68 -10.00
N CYS A 68 -14.65 -12.98 -9.74
CA CYS A 68 -14.57 -11.53 -9.92
C CYS A 68 -14.83 -11.11 -11.37
N LYS A 69 -14.26 -11.83 -12.36
CA LYS A 69 -14.50 -11.57 -13.78
C LYS A 69 -15.98 -11.76 -14.16
N TYR A 70 -16.61 -12.83 -13.68
CA TYR A 70 -18.01 -13.11 -13.91
C TYR A 70 -18.92 -12.04 -13.31
N ALA A 71 -18.65 -11.59 -12.11
CA ALA A 71 -19.39 -10.55 -11.41
C ALA A 71 -19.03 -9.11 -11.85
N GLY A 72 -18.10 -8.94 -12.80
CA GLY A 72 -17.64 -7.61 -13.25
C GLY A 72 -16.87 -6.80 -12.19
N LEU A 73 -16.36 -7.45 -11.14
CA LEU A 73 -15.62 -6.80 -10.09
C LEU A 73 -14.24 -6.37 -10.59
N LYS A 74 -14.00 -5.07 -10.59
CA LYS A 74 -12.71 -4.47 -10.99
C LYS A 74 -12.25 -3.50 -9.92
N ALA A 75 -10.96 -3.56 -9.56
CA ALA A 75 -10.37 -2.56 -8.68
C ALA A 75 -10.51 -1.16 -9.31
N LYS A 76 -11.03 -0.21 -8.53
CA LYS A 76 -11.09 1.20 -8.93
C LYS A 76 -9.77 1.86 -8.56
N ILE A 77 -8.89 2.01 -9.54
CA ILE A 77 -7.57 2.64 -9.39
C ILE A 77 -7.53 3.88 -10.27
N ASN A 78 -7.16 5.02 -9.69
CA ASN A 78 -6.89 6.22 -10.45
C ASN A 78 -5.49 6.14 -11.06
N HIS A 79 -5.39 6.10 -12.39
CA HIS A 79 -4.10 6.16 -13.09
C HIS A 79 -3.57 7.58 -13.06
N TYR A 80 -2.47 7.80 -12.32
CA TYR A 80 -1.73 9.06 -12.31
C TYR A 80 -0.76 9.12 -13.50
N ARG A 81 -0.80 10.23 -14.29
CA ARG A 81 0.21 10.49 -15.34
C ARG A 81 1.37 11.27 -14.72
N TRP A 82 2.52 10.63 -14.66
CA TRP A 82 3.76 11.23 -14.21
C TRP A 82 4.21 12.41 -15.12
N ARG A 83 4.76 13.46 -14.53
CA ARG A 83 5.44 14.57 -15.23
C ARG A 83 6.81 14.80 -14.58
N PRO A 84 7.91 14.94 -15.38
CA PRO A 84 9.25 15.13 -14.83
C PRO A 84 9.37 16.46 -14.08
N PRO A 85 10.08 16.50 -12.93
CA PRO A 85 10.38 17.75 -12.23
C PRO A 85 11.40 18.60 -12.97
N LYS A 86 11.34 19.94 -12.77
CA LYS A 86 12.31 20.91 -13.32
C LYS A 86 13.24 21.35 -12.18
N GLY A 87 14.56 21.19 -12.36
CA GLY A 87 15.59 21.79 -11.49
C GLY A 87 16.70 20.80 -11.06
N GLU A 88 17.92 21.29 -10.93
CA GLU A 88 19.09 20.55 -10.41
C GLU A 88 19.27 20.83 -8.92
N ASN A 89 19.37 19.76 -8.11
CA ASN A 89 19.68 19.84 -6.68
C ASN A 89 20.94 19.04 -6.35
N LYS A 90 21.63 19.38 -5.25
CA LYS A 90 22.79 18.61 -4.76
C LYS A 90 22.36 17.17 -4.44
N LEU A 91 23.10 16.20 -4.97
CA LEU A 91 22.74 14.81 -4.98
C LEU A 91 23.49 14.00 -3.95
N PHE A 92 22.78 13.14 -3.24
CA PHE A 92 23.36 12.00 -2.57
C PHE A 92 23.35 10.78 -3.50
N PRO A 93 24.32 9.86 -3.37
CA PRO A 93 24.33 8.66 -4.20
C PRO A 93 23.10 7.81 -3.95
N ASN A 94 22.61 7.15 -4.99
CA ASN A 94 21.60 6.10 -4.82
C ASN A 94 22.30 4.85 -4.26
N LEU A 95 22.04 4.52 -3.00
CA LEU A 95 22.61 3.34 -2.34
C LEU A 95 21.69 2.12 -2.46
N VAL A 96 20.43 2.34 -2.85
CA VAL A 96 19.40 1.29 -2.88
C VAL A 96 19.47 0.50 -4.18
N TRP A 97 19.68 1.16 -5.33
CA TRP A 97 19.79 0.52 -6.66
C TRP A 97 18.73 -0.57 -6.91
N ASN A 98 17.48 -0.30 -6.56
CA ASN A 98 16.37 -1.24 -6.62
C ASN A 98 16.45 -2.46 -5.65
N HIS A 99 17.41 -2.49 -4.74
CA HIS A 99 17.50 -3.49 -3.68
C HIS A 99 16.69 -3.05 -2.46
N TRP A 100 15.37 -3.23 -2.54
CA TRP A 100 14.41 -2.80 -1.51
C TRP A 100 14.18 -3.84 -0.40
N ASN A 101 14.98 -4.90 -0.36
CA ASN A 101 14.82 -5.98 0.61
C ASN A 101 15.61 -5.67 1.88
N ALA A 102 14.97 -5.03 2.84
CA ALA A 102 15.48 -4.94 4.20
C ALA A 102 15.33 -6.30 4.91
N HIS A 103 16.29 -6.66 5.75
CA HIS A 103 16.28 -7.93 6.49
C HIS A 103 15.75 -7.77 7.93
N LYS A 104 15.64 -6.54 8.41
CA LYS A 104 15.12 -6.19 9.73
C LYS A 104 14.41 -4.84 9.69
N PRO A 105 13.52 -4.56 10.66
CA PRO A 105 12.89 -3.25 10.80
C PRO A 105 13.91 -2.12 10.92
N LEU A 106 13.54 -0.94 10.44
CA LEU A 106 14.31 0.30 10.51
C LEU A 106 15.70 0.25 9.86
N GLN A 107 15.94 -0.69 8.95
CA GLN A 107 17.19 -0.78 8.19
C GLN A 107 17.20 0.15 6.98
N LEU A 108 16.09 0.18 6.24
CA LEU A 108 15.93 1.00 5.05
C LEU A 108 14.54 1.65 5.08
N ILE A 109 14.56 2.97 5.22
CA ILE A 109 13.35 3.80 5.26
C ILE A 109 13.22 4.57 3.96
N ALA A 110 12.05 4.52 3.36
CA ALA A 110 11.70 5.36 2.22
C ALA A 110 10.78 6.50 2.69
N SER A 111 11.03 7.71 2.22
CA SER A 111 10.18 8.87 2.52
C SER A 111 9.75 9.57 1.25
N ASP A 112 8.51 10.02 1.22
CA ASP A 112 7.94 10.78 0.12
C ASP A 112 6.83 11.72 0.63
N MET A 113 6.46 12.66 -0.23
CA MET A 113 5.35 13.58 -0.01
C MET A 113 4.30 13.42 -1.09
N MET A 114 3.05 13.33 -0.71
CA MET A 114 1.95 13.33 -1.65
C MET A 114 0.92 14.39 -1.32
N VAL A 115 0.24 14.91 -2.35
CA VAL A 115 -0.91 15.78 -2.18
C VAL A 115 -2.18 14.95 -2.13
N VAL A 116 -2.98 15.19 -1.08
CA VAL A 116 -4.29 14.57 -0.86
C VAL A 116 -5.34 15.67 -0.70
N GLN A 117 -6.60 15.33 -0.92
CA GLN A 117 -7.72 16.25 -0.75
C GLN A 117 -8.71 15.68 0.27
N HIS A 118 -9.10 16.52 1.23
CA HIS A 118 -10.14 16.24 2.21
C HIS A 118 -11.17 17.35 2.22
N LYS A 119 -12.47 17.01 2.10
CA LYS A 119 -13.59 17.98 2.06
C LYS A 119 -13.31 19.22 1.17
N GLY A 120 -12.75 18.98 -0.03
CA GLY A 120 -12.46 20.05 -1.01
C GLY A 120 -11.12 20.80 -0.79
N LYS A 121 -10.46 20.64 0.35
CA LYS A 121 -9.17 21.29 0.64
C LYS A 121 -8.01 20.32 0.37
N LYS A 122 -6.98 20.81 -0.31
CA LYS A 122 -5.74 20.06 -0.55
C LYS A 122 -4.80 20.25 0.62
N PHE A 123 -4.06 19.19 0.95
CA PHE A 123 -2.98 19.19 1.91
C PHE A 123 -1.82 18.32 1.42
N GLU A 124 -0.62 18.61 1.88
CA GLU A 124 0.58 17.82 1.66
C GLU A 124 0.72 16.82 2.82
N TRP A 125 0.91 15.56 2.48
CA TRP A 125 1.13 14.47 3.42
C TRP A 125 2.50 13.88 3.21
N THR A 126 3.39 14.08 4.17
CA THR A 126 4.72 13.48 4.22
C THR A 126 4.68 12.28 5.15
N TYR A 127 5.28 11.18 4.74
CA TYR A 127 5.39 9.99 5.58
C TYR A 127 6.71 9.25 5.35
N MET A 128 7.06 8.43 6.32
CA MET A 128 8.20 7.51 6.26
C MET A 128 7.72 6.08 6.34
N LEU A 129 8.20 5.25 5.42
CA LEU A 129 7.84 3.85 5.26
C LEU A 129 9.03 2.96 5.58
N ASP A 130 8.88 2.03 6.51
CA ASP A 130 9.83 0.95 6.69
C ASP A 130 9.70 -0.06 5.55
N THR A 131 10.77 -0.26 4.80
CA THR A 131 10.72 -1.14 3.62
C THR A 131 10.76 -2.63 3.98
N PHE A 132 11.07 -2.99 5.23
CA PHE A 132 11.05 -4.36 5.71
C PHE A 132 9.64 -4.95 5.70
N ASN A 133 8.70 -4.25 6.32
CA ASN A 133 7.32 -4.70 6.47
C ASN A 133 6.28 -3.77 5.85
N ASN A 134 6.70 -2.71 5.16
CA ASN A 134 5.84 -1.66 4.60
C ASN A 134 5.02 -0.88 5.67
N GLU A 135 5.51 -0.81 6.90
CA GLU A 135 4.89 -0.03 7.97
C GLU A 135 5.10 1.46 7.73
N ILE A 136 4.06 2.26 7.86
CA ILE A 136 4.18 3.72 7.93
C ILE A 136 4.61 4.05 9.37
N ILE A 137 5.88 4.39 9.55
CA ILE A 137 6.48 4.62 10.87
C ILE A 137 6.36 6.05 11.36
N SER A 138 6.13 7.00 10.47
CA SER A 138 5.91 8.41 10.77
C SER A 138 5.04 9.05 9.69
N SER A 139 4.19 10.00 10.06
CA SER A 139 3.18 10.59 9.18
C SER A 139 2.76 11.97 9.68
N HIS A 140 3.02 13.01 8.87
CA HIS A 140 2.64 14.38 9.17
C HIS A 140 2.04 15.08 7.97
N ILE A 141 1.15 16.04 8.20
CA ILE A 141 0.48 16.80 7.15
C ILE A 141 0.67 18.30 7.28
N SER A 142 0.51 19.02 6.17
CA SER A 142 0.39 20.48 6.17
C SER A 142 -0.58 20.95 5.10
N PHE A 143 -1.38 21.96 5.44
CA PHE A 143 -2.23 22.68 4.49
C PHE A 143 -1.48 23.79 3.76
N LYS A 144 -0.27 24.10 4.19
CA LYS A 144 0.60 25.06 3.52
C LYS A 144 1.41 24.36 2.46
N GLN A 145 1.30 24.85 1.21
CA GLN A 145 2.07 24.31 0.10
C GLN A 145 3.57 24.53 0.30
N ALA A 146 4.37 23.52 -0.03
CA ALA A 146 5.82 23.51 0.13
C ALA A 146 6.27 23.77 1.58
N ASP A 147 5.54 23.24 2.56
CA ASP A 147 5.88 23.36 3.95
C ASP A 147 6.95 22.32 4.33
N ASN A 148 8.04 22.79 4.91
CA ASN A 148 9.12 21.93 5.33
C ASN A 148 8.84 21.23 6.68
N LYS A 149 7.86 21.73 7.47
CA LYS A 149 7.61 21.24 8.83
C LYS A 149 7.31 19.73 8.89
N PRO A 150 6.42 19.16 8.05
CA PRO A 150 6.15 17.71 8.08
C PRO A 150 7.40 16.85 7.85
N TYR A 151 8.32 17.30 7.02
CA TYR A 151 9.57 16.57 6.75
C TYR A 151 10.46 16.50 7.98
N TYR A 152 10.61 17.60 8.72
CA TYR A 152 11.39 17.63 9.96
C TYR A 152 10.71 16.84 11.06
N GLN A 153 9.39 16.90 11.19
CA GLN A 153 8.66 16.09 12.15
C GLN A 153 8.83 14.60 11.87
N CYS A 154 8.74 14.17 10.61
CA CYS A 154 9.02 12.79 10.24
C CYS A 154 10.48 12.40 10.56
N LEU A 155 11.44 13.31 10.36
CA LEU A 155 12.84 13.05 10.72
C LEU A 155 13.02 12.92 12.23
N GLU A 156 12.39 13.78 13.04
CA GLU A 156 12.41 13.70 14.50
C GLU A 156 11.84 12.38 15.01
N ASP A 157 10.72 11.94 14.45
CA ASP A 157 10.13 10.63 14.79
C ASP A 157 11.06 9.47 14.42
N LEU A 158 11.73 9.52 13.27
CA LEU A 158 12.72 8.51 12.89
C LEU A 158 13.90 8.49 13.86
N ILE A 159 14.43 9.64 14.21
CA ILE A 159 15.54 9.77 15.15
C ILE A 159 15.16 9.16 16.50
N GLU A 160 13.96 9.48 17.02
CA GLU A 160 13.50 8.94 18.30
C GLU A 160 13.34 7.42 18.24
N LYS A 161 12.76 6.87 17.17
CA LYS A 161 12.60 5.42 16.99
C LYS A 161 13.93 4.66 16.85
N THR A 162 14.97 5.34 16.39
CA THR A 162 16.28 4.70 16.09
C THR A 162 17.39 5.09 17.06
N LYS A 163 17.08 5.86 18.11
CA LYS A 163 18.08 6.38 19.05
C LYS A 163 18.94 5.31 19.74
N GLU A 164 18.38 4.13 19.97
CA GLU A 164 19.08 2.99 20.60
C GLU A 164 19.67 2.02 19.58
N GLN A 165 19.45 2.25 18.30
CA GLN A 165 19.91 1.37 17.24
C GLN A 165 21.40 1.59 16.97
N LYS A 166 22.18 0.51 17.00
CA LYS A 166 23.63 0.56 16.74
C LYS A 166 23.95 0.64 15.24
N ASP A 167 23.15 -0.04 14.42
CA ASP A 167 23.36 -0.05 12.97
C ASP A 167 22.79 1.21 12.32
N PRO A 168 23.43 1.71 11.26
CA PRO A 168 22.93 2.88 10.56
C PRO A 168 21.60 2.60 9.85
N VAL A 169 20.76 3.63 9.80
CA VAL A 169 19.51 3.64 9.04
C VAL A 169 19.76 4.26 7.68
N ILE A 170 19.38 3.60 6.60
CA ILE A 170 19.38 4.20 5.27
C ILE A 170 18.05 4.93 5.07
N LEU A 171 18.10 6.26 4.90
CA LEU A 171 16.95 7.06 4.54
C LEU A 171 17.00 7.38 3.05
N HIS A 172 16.16 6.70 2.27
CA HIS A 172 16.02 6.92 0.83
C HIS A 172 14.86 7.86 0.53
N THR A 173 15.12 8.89 -0.29
CA THR A 173 14.17 9.92 -0.67
C THR A 173 14.27 10.21 -2.16
N ASP A 174 13.29 10.92 -2.72
CA ASP A 174 13.47 11.59 -3.99
C ASP A 174 14.45 12.78 -3.87
N GLN A 175 14.62 13.49 -4.98
CA GLN A 175 15.44 14.70 -5.02
C GLN A 175 14.61 15.99 -4.78
N GLY A 176 13.55 15.89 -4.00
CA GLY A 176 12.77 17.05 -3.59
C GLY A 176 13.61 18.14 -2.93
N SER A 177 13.20 19.41 -3.10
CA SER A 177 13.95 20.57 -2.62
C SER A 177 14.23 20.55 -1.11
N VAL A 178 13.33 19.95 -0.32
CA VAL A 178 13.51 19.82 1.14
C VAL A 178 14.58 18.80 1.45
N TYR A 179 14.48 17.62 0.88
CA TYR A 179 15.45 16.55 1.14
C TYR A 179 16.87 16.86 0.66
N SER A 180 17.00 17.68 -0.40
CA SER A 180 18.30 18.11 -0.92
C SER A 180 18.85 19.37 -0.22
N SER A 181 18.11 19.97 0.72
CA SER A 181 18.56 21.18 1.42
C SER A 181 19.71 20.88 2.40
N ALA A 182 20.62 21.86 2.53
CA ALA A 182 21.69 21.78 3.53
C ALA A 182 21.14 21.70 4.96
N ALA A 183 20.05 22.42 5.24
CA ALA A 183 19.41 22.41 6.55
C ALA A 183 18.86 21.01 6.93
N PHE A 184 18.25 20.29 5.99
CA PHE A 184 17.78 18.94 6.24
C PHE A 184 18.95 17.96 6.44
N TYR A 185 20.05 18.14 5.67
CA TYR A 185 21.27 17.39 5.88
C TYR A 185 21.88 17.65 7.27
N ASP A 186 22.00 18.93 7.67
CA ASP A 186 22.56 19.31 8.95
C ASP A 186 21.72 18.80 10.14
N ALA A 187 20.40 18.72 9.97
CA ALA A 187 19.49 18.21 10.99
C ALA A 187 19.74 16.73 11.34
N HIS A 188 20.15 15.92 10.39
CA HIS A 188 20.33 14.46 10.62
C HIS A 188 21.78 13.99 10.64
N LYS A 189 22.76 14.77 10.17
CA LYS A 189 24.16 14.32 10.02
C LYS A 189 24.85 13.87 11.31
N LYS A 190 24.34 14.31 12.46
CA LYS A 190 24.85 13.90 13.79
C LYS A 190 24.26 12.58 14.29
N TYR A 191 23.25 12.05 13.60
CA TYR A 191 22.59 10.79 13.91
C TYR A 191 23.09 9.69 12.99
N ASN A 192 22.86 8.45 13.36
CA ASN A 192 23.29 7.29 12.58
C ASN A 192 22.39 7.03 11.35
N ILE A 193 22.21 8.07 10.51
CA ILE A 193 21.39 8.05 9.30
C ILE A 193 22.26 8.28 8.07
N ILE A 194 22.21 7.34 7.14
CA ILE A 194 22.87 7.40 5.84
C ILE A 194 21.85 7.85 4.79
N ARG A 195 22.17 8.90 4.05
CA ARG A 195 21.29 9.42 2.99
C ARG A 195 21.48 8.68 1.68
N SER A 196 20.35 8.35 1.07
CA SER A 196 20.28 7.81 -0.28
C SER A 196 19.22 8.57 -1.07
N MET A 197 19.44 8.84 -2.34
CA MET A 197 18.47 9.55 -3.20
C MET A 197 18.30 8.84 -4.53
N SER A 198 17.07 8.85 -5.04
CA SER A 198 16.78 8.48 -6.41
C SER A 198 17.53 9.39 -7.39
N ARG A 199 17.89 8.89 -8.56
CA ARG A 199 18.45 9.72 -9.63
C ARG A 199 17.39 10.67 -10.20
N VAL A 200 17.85 11.78 -10.77
CA VAL A 200 16.94 12.76 -11.43
C VAL A 200 16.14 12.06 -12.54
N ALA A 201 14.85 12.32 -12.58
CA ALA A 201 13.94 11.84 -13.62
C ALA A 201 13.98 10.32 -13.85
N THR A 202 14.32 9.54 -12.82
CA THR A 202 14.35 8.07 -12.87
C THR A 202 13.32 7.48 -11.92
N PRO A 203 12.02 7.40 -12.36
CA PRO A 203 10.95 6.84 -11.50
C PRO A 203 11.23 5.41 -11.06
N THR A 204 11.99 4.67 -11.85
CA THR A 204 12.39 3.29 -11.54
C THR A 204 13.30 3.18 -10.31
N ASP A 205 13.82 4.27 -9.79
CA ASP A 205 14.68 4.26 -8.60
C ASP A 205 13.88 4.28 -7.28
N ASN A 206 12.56 4.58 -7.33
CA ASN A 206 11.69 4.55 -6.15
C ASN A 206 10.32 3.90 -6.42
N PRO A 207 10.27 2.74 -7.09
CA PRO A 207 9.02 2.13 -7.52
C PRO A 207 8.16 1.67 -6.34
N LYS A 208 8.80 1.35 -5.21
CA LYS A 208 8.11 0.84 -4.02
C LYS A 208 7.20 1.91 -3.40
N ILE A 209 7.73 3.10 -3.15
CA ILE A 209 6.94 4.17 -2.53
C ILE A 209 5.94 4.78 -3.53
N GLU A 210 6.30 4.85 -4.81
CA GLU A 210 5.37 5.30 -5.86
C GLU A 210 4.15 4.39 -5.98
N ALA A 211 4.36 3.07 -5.94
CA ALA A 211 3.26 2.10 -5.93
C ALA A 211 2.37 2.25 -4.68
N ILE A 212 2.99 2.44 -3.51
CA ILE A 212 2.27 2.65 -2.25
C ILE A 212 1.47 3.95 -2.28
N ASN A 213 2.04 5.06 -2.77
CA ASN A 213 1.32 6.31 -2.98
C ASN A 213 0.08 6.14 -3.86
N GLY A 214 0.24 5.39 -4.96
CA GLY A 214 -0.87 5.06 -5.84
C GLY A 214 -1.99 4.30 -5.12
N TRP A 215 -1.63 3.30 -4.32
CA TRP A 215 -2.60 2.51 -3.55
C TRP A 215 -3.27 3.32 -2.44
N ILE A 216 -2.50 4.09 -1.66
CA ILE A 216 -3.05 4.97 -0.61
C ILE A 216 -4.10 5.92 -1.21
N LYS A 217 -3.75 6.63 -2.29
CA LYS A 217 -4.68 7.54 -2.96
C LYS A 217 -5.93 6.81 -3.49
N ALA A 218 -5.73 5.66 -4.13
CA ALA A 218 -6.85 4.87 -4.64
C ALA A 218 -7.81 4.45 -3.53
N GLU A 219 -7.29 4.00 -2.38
CA GLU A 219 -8.09 3.56 -1.24
C GLU A 219 -8.79 4.75 -0.56
N ILE A 220 -8.07 5.86 -0.32
CA ILE A 220 -8.66 7.07 0.28
C ILE A 220 -9.87 7.56 -0.52
N TYR A 221 -9.77 7.60 -1.84
CA TYR A 221 -10.85 8.14 -2.66
C TYR A 221 -11.92 7.10 -3.00
N SER A 222 -11.56 5.86 -3.31
CA SER A 222 -12.52 4.84 -3.72
C SER A 222 -13.35 4.30 -2.56
N GLU A 223 -12.79 4.30 -1.36
CA GLU A 223 -13.46 3.82 -0.15
C GLU A 223 -14.07 4.95 0.69
N GLY A 224 -13.88 6.20 0.26
CA GLY A 224 -14.51 7.36 0.85
C GLY A 224 -13.91 7.83 2.18
N TRP A 225 -12.67 7.47 2.49
CA TRP A 225 -11.96 7.94 3.69
C TRP A 225 -11.99 9.46 3.84
N HIS A 226 -11.78 10.17 2.72
CA HIS A 226 -11.79 11.64 2.65
C HIS A 226 -13.13 12.30 3.01
N ARG A 227 -14.17 11.52 3.29
CA ARG A 227 -15.51 12.00 3.65
C ARG A 227 -15.97 11.54 5.03
N ARG A 228 -15.29 10.56 5.64
CA ARG A 228 -15.73 9.91 6.89
C ARG A 228 -15.33 10.69 8.14
N TYR A 229 -14.25 11.46 8.06
CA TYR A 229 -13.65 12.14 9.21
C TYR A 229 -13.88 13.64 9.15
N ASP A 230 -13.83 14.30 10.29
CA ASP A 230 -14.06 15.74 10.36
C ASP A 230 -12.83 16.54 9.97
N SER A 231 -11.64 16.07 10.31
CA SER A 231 -10.36 16.67 9.92
C SER A 231 -9.52 15.77 9.04
N ALA A 232 -8.56 16.37 8.32
CA ALA A 232 -7.59 15.62 7.53
C ALA A 232 -6.60 14.87 8.43
N GLU A 233 -6.29 15.45 9.59
CA GLU A 233 -5.43 14.86 10.60
C GLU A 233 -6.02 13.55 11.13
N GLU A 234 -7.29 13.56 11.52
CA GLU A 234 -8.01 12.36 11.97
C GLU A 234 -8.10 11.31 10.87
N MET A 235 -8.41 11.72 9.64
CA MET A 235 -8.46 10.82 8.49
C MET A 235 -7.11 10.14 8.27
N VAL A 236 -6.02 10.91 8.30
CA VAL A 236 -4.67 10.37 8.07
C VAL A 236 -4.27 9.44 9.21
N ALA A 237 -4.51 9.81 10.46
CA ALA A 237 -4.19 8.97 11.62
C ALA A 237 -4.95 7.63 11.56
N ALA A 238 -6.26 7.66 11.33
CA ALA A 238 -7.06 6.45 11.19
C ALA A 238 -6.67 5.60 9.97
N PHE A 239 -6.31 6.24 8.85
CA PHE A 239 -5.83 5.52 7.67
C PHE A 239 -4.48 4.84 7.91
N VAL A 240 -3.55 5.50 8.60
CA VAL A 240 -2.24 4.92 8.97
C VAL A 240 -2.43 3.74 9.90
N GLU A 241 -3.31 3.84 10.88
CA GLU A 241 -3.66 2.73 11.77
C GLU A 241 -4.21 1.53 10.97
N TYR A 242 -5.24 1.75 10.15
CA TYR A 242 -5.77 0.72 9.25
C TYR A 242 -4.69 0.12 8.35
N PHE A 243 -3.85 0.97 7.74
CA PHE A 243 -2.79 0.53 6.83
C PHE A 243 -1.81 -0.41 7.54
N ASN A 244 -1.42 -0.09 8.76
CA ASN A 244 -0.42 -0.84 9.53
C ASN A 244 -1.00 -2.10 10.18
N THR A 245 -2.27 -2.07 10.64
CA THR A 245 -2.85 -3.14 11.47
C THR A 245 -3.75 -4.11 10.71
N GLU A 246 -4.44 -3.64 9.68
CA GLU A 246 -5.52 -4.40 9.06
C GLU A 246 -5.30 -4.67 7.56
N ARG A 247 -4.71 -3.72 6.84
CA ARG A 247 -4.62 -3.75 5.38
C ARG A 247 -3.76 -4.91 4.87
N PRO A 248 -4.33 -5.87 4.11
CA PRO A 248 -3.56 -6.99 3.57
C PRO A 248 -2.65 -6.52 2.42
N ALA A 249 -1.37 -6.84 2.49
CA ALA A 249 -0.40 -6.53 1.44
C ALA A 249 0.09 -7.80 0.73
N TYR A 250 0.01 -7.84 -0.60
CA TYR A 250 0.47 -8.99 -1.40
C TYR A 250 1.94 -9.34 -1.11
N ALA A 251 2.81 -8.32 -1.06
CA ALA A 251 4.23 -8.50 -0.79
C ALA A 251 4.53 -9.07 0.62
N LEU A 252 3.55 -9.06 1.52
CA LEU A 252 3.64 -9.60 2.88
C LEU A 252 2.79 -10.86 3.06
N ASN A 253 2.56 -11.61 1.99
CA ASN A 253 1.68 -12.79 2.00
C ASN A 253 0.26 -12.49 2.53
N TYR A 254 -0.28 -11.32 2.14
CA TYR A 254 -1.59 -10.81 2.56
C TYR A 254 -1.73 -10.51 4.06
N LYS A 255 -0.62 -10.36 4.76
CA LYS A 255 -0.59 -9.87 6.13
C LYS A 255 -0.56 -8.35 6.15
N SER A 256 -1.00 -7.77 7.26
CA SER A 256 -0.76 -6.35 7.51
C SER A 256 0.72 -6.14 7.88
N PRO A 257 1.24 -4.91 7.76
CA PRO A 257 2.60 -4.56 8.16
C PRO A 257 2.98 -5.06 9.55
N LEU A 258 2.14 -4.80 10.56
CA LEU A 258 2.42 -5.21 11.94
C LEU A 258 2.30 -6.73 12.15
N GLN A 259 1.32 -7.38 11.51
CA GLN A 259 1.24 -8.84 11.56
C GLN A 259 2.49 -9.50 11.00
N TYR A 260 2.97 -9.01 9.85
CA TYR A 260 4.20 -9.53 9.24
C TYR A 260 5.41 -9.33 10.16
N LYS A 261 5.58 -8.12 10.73
CA LYS A 261 6.67 -7.80 11.65
C LYS A 261 6.70 -8.73 12.86
N THR A 262 5.54 -8.93 13.51
CA THR A 262 5.40 -9.81 14.67
C THR A 262 5.73 -11.28 14.34
N GLU A 263 5.23 -11.80 13.21
CA GLU A 263 5.51 -13.18 12.79
C GLU A 263 6.96 -13.42 12.41
N MET A 264 7.68 -12.36 11.97
CA MET A 264 9.11 -12.41 11.74
C MET A 264 9.95 -12.29 13.02
N GLY A 265 9.30 -12.22 14.19
CA GLY A 265 9.96 -12.18 15.50
C GLY A 265 10.40 -10.78 15.96
N PHE A 266 9.89 -9.72 15.32
CA PHE A 266 10.16 -8.34 15.73
C PHE A 266 8.91 -7.76 16.41
N VAL A 267 9.09 -7.21 17.59
CA VAL A 267 8.01 -6.58 18.38
C VAL A 267 8.05 -5.06 18.22
#